data_e9b5bcd38f8ecc1328f0aa9edfff2700
#
_entry.id   e9b5bcd38f8ecc1328f0aa9edfff2700
#
_cell.length_a   1.000
_cell.length_b   1.000
_cell.length_c   1.000
_cell.angle_alpha   90.00
_cell.angle_beta   90.00
_cell.angle_gamma   90.00
#
_symmetry.space_group_name_H-M   'P 1'
#
loop_
_entity.id
_entity.type
_entity.pdbx_description
1 polymer ?
#
loop_
_entity_poly.entity_id
_entity_poly.type
_entity_poly.pdbx_seq_one_letter_code
_entity_poly.pdbx_strand_id
1 'polypeptide(L)'
;MKKILFLLAISCNVAFGQIKVEQFNAGWNSANNVSWVQELSECKTIGYTDIAKDTEAQSKFKIAVVPTIIIFKDGEEAARFQADLSFKMLATKEEVQEEIDNLLMSDF
;
A
#
# COMPACT_ATOMS: atom_id res chain seq x y z
N MET A 1 10.10 8.66 36.51
CA MET A 1 9.87 8.63 36.13
C MET A 1 9.95 8.15 35.40
N LYS A 2 9.91 7.66 35.46
CA LYS A 2 9.84 7.36 34.77
C LYS A 2 9.49 7.27 33.83
N LYS A 3 9.07 7.31 33.72
CA LYS A 3 8.58 7.43 32.75
C LYS A 3 8.96 7.85 31.66
N ILE A 4 9.22 8.06 31.64
CA ILE A 4 9.59 8.72 30.77
C ILE A 4 10.44 8.18 29.93
N LEU A 5 10.86 7.63 30.31
CA LEU A 5 11.51 7.12 29.53
C LEU A 5 11.16 6.40 28.72
N PHE A 6 10.50 6.11 28.85
CA PHE A 6 10.07 5.50 28.11
C PHE A 6 9.73 5.92 27.03
N LEU A 7 9.53 6.59 26.94
CA LEU A 7 9.06 7.15 26.05
C LEU A 7 9.78 7.23 24.94
N LEU A 8 10.63 7.35 25.00
CA LEU A 8 11.37 7.51 24.10
C LEU A 8 11.55 6.51 23.26
N ALA A 9 11.59 5.70 23.66
CA ALA A 9 11.83 4.72 22.82
C ALA A 9 10.83 4.68 21.87
N ILE A 10 9.90 5.13 22.20
CA ILE A 10 9.00 5.13 21.39
C ILE A 10 9.18 5.75 20.25
N SER A 11 9.62 6.59 20.38
CA SER A 11 9.69 7.23 19.37
C SER A 11 10.29 6.72 18.31
N CYS A 12 10.84 6.21 18.52
CA CYS A 12 11.43 6.00 17.64
C CYS A 12 11.24 5.25 16.74
N ASN A 13 11.12 5.06 16.70
CA ASN A 13 11.23 4.40 15.97
C ASN A 13 10.75 4.20 14.97
N VAL A 14 10.65 4.53 15.06
CA VAL A 14 10.11 4.05 14.65
C VAL A 14 9.39 4.06 13.48
N ALA A 15 8.86 4.76 13.04
CA ALA A 15 8.12 4.82 11.91
C ALA A 15 8.87 4.98 10.63
N PHE A 16 10.15 5.16 10.71
CA PHE A 16 10.96 5.47 9.62
C PHE A 16 11.01 4.34 8.63
N GLY A 17 10.73 4.57 7.37
CA GLY A 17 10.80 3.57 6.33
C GLY A 17 9.67 2.54 6.34
N GLN A 18 8.59 2.79 7.05
CA GLN A 18 7.50 1.83 7.08
C GLN A 18 6.72 1.87 5.78
N ILE A 19 6.69 0.73 5.10
CA ILE A 19 5.96 0.58 3.86
C ILE A 19 4.69 -0.21 4.10
N LYS A 20 3.59 0.30 3.56
CA LYS A 20 2.31 -0.37 3.64
C LYS A 20 1.75 -0.40 2.24
N VAL A 21 1.31 -1.57 1.79
CA VAL A 21 0.75 -1.74 0.46
C VAL A 21 -0.72 -2.09 0.61
N GLU A 22 -1.57 -1.41 -0.13
CA GLU A 22 -2.99 -1.70 -0.10
C GLU A 22 -3.49 -1.92 -1.51
N GLN A 23 -4.19 -3.03 -1.73
CA GLN A 23 -4.86 -3.29 -2.99
C GLN A 23 -6.32 -2.93 -2.84
N PHE A 24 -6.82 -2.07 -3.74
CA PHE A 24 -8.22 -1.71 -3.79
C PHE A 24 -8.83 -2.38 -5.02
N ASN A 25 -9.87 -3.15 -4.81
CA ASN A 25 -10.57 -3.79 -5.91
C ASN A 25 -12.05 -3.82 -5.55
N ALA A 26 -12.85 -4.47 -6.35
CA ALA A 26 -14.28 -4.62 -6.08
C ALA A 26 -14.63 -6.08 -6.25
N GLY A 27 -15.59 -6.56 -5.45
CA GLY A 27 -15.97 -7.97 -5.51
C GLY A 27 -16.36 -8.42 -6.90
N TRP A 28 -17.05 -7.55 -7.66
CA TRP A 28 -17.47 -7.89 -9.01
C TRP A 28 -16.27 -8.04 -9.97
N ASN A 29 -15.09 -7.58 -9.57
CA ASN A 29 -13.87 -7.68 -10.37
C ASN A 29 -12.86 -8.62 -9.73
N SER A 30 -13.29 -9.51 -8.85
CA SER A 30 -12.36 -10.35 -8.10
C SER A 30 -11.54 -11.28 -8.96
N ALA A 31 -12.01 -11.61 -10.16
CA ALA A 31 -11.25 -12.44 -11.08
C ALA A 31 -9.95 -11.77 -11.49
N ASN A 32 -9.86 -10.45 -11.35
CA ASN A 32 -8.67 -9.70 -11.71
C ASN A 32 -7.89 -9.22 -10.48
N ASN A 33 -8.12 -9.84 -9.32
CA ASN A 33 -7.32 -9.55 -8.15
C ASN A 33 -5.84 -9.80 -8.45
N VAL A 34 -5.00 -8.95 -7.91
CA VAL A 34 -3.56 -9.04 -8.13
C VAL A 34 -2.99 -9.95 -7.06
N SER A 35 -2.82 -11.23 -7.38
CA SER A 35 -2.42 -12.21 -6.38
C SER A 35 -0.98 -12.04 -5.91
N TRP A 36 -0.10 -11.57 -6.78
CA TRP A 36 1.31 -11.44 -6.41
C TRP A 36 1.57 -10.32 -5.40
N VAL A 37 0.55 -9.52 -5.08
CA VAL A 37 0.73 -8.49 -4.07
C VAL A 37 1.19 -9.11 -2.75
N GLN A 38 0.70 -10.31 -2.43
CA GLN A 38 1.09 -10.98 -1.19
C GLN A 38 2.54 -11.44 -1.20
N GLU A 39 3.20 -11.40 -2.34
CA GLU A 39 4.58 -11.84 -2.46
C GLU A 39 5.57 -10.68 -2.35
N LEU A 40 5.07 -9.45 -2.23
CA LEU A 40 5.95 -8.30 -2.08
C LEU A 40 6.68 -8.36 -0.75
N SER A 41 7.95 -7.93 -0.76
CA SER A 41 8.77 -7.98 0.44
C SER A 41 9.08 -6.57 0.93
N GLU A 42 9.60 -6.48 2.15
CA GLU A 42 9.99 -5.22 2.77
C GLU A 42 8.79 -4.32 3.07
N CYS A 43 7.63 -4.92 3.24
CA CYS A 43 6.40 -4.22 3.56
C CYS A 43 5.99 -4.57 4.98
N LYS A 44 5.60 -3.56 5.75
CA LYS A 44 5.11 -3.81 7.09
C LYS A 44 3.77 -4.52 7.05
N THR A 45 2.88 -4.06 6.16
CA THR A 45 1.57 -4.68 5.99
C THR A 45 1.20 -4.68 4.52
N ILE A 46 0.39 -5.66 4.15
CA ILE A 46 -0.20 -5.76 2.82
C ILE A 46 -1.69 -6.00 3.05
N GLY A 47 -2.52 -5.08 2.58
CA GLY A 47 -3.94 -5.14 2.84
C GLY A 47 -4.77 -5.17 1.57
N TYR A 48 -6.06 -5.37 1.76
CA TYR A 48 -7.03 -5.43 0.67
C TYR A 48 -8.31 -4.73 1.10
N THR A 49 -8.85 -3.89 0.23
CA THR A 49 -10.10 -3.20 0.48
C THR A 49 -11.02 -3.40 -0.71
N ASP A 50 -12.25 -3.85 -0.45
CA ASP A 50 -13.28 -4.00 -1.46
C ASP A 50 -14.10 -2.70 -1.47
N ILE A 51 -13.90 -1.88 -2.49
CA ILE A 51 -14.55 -0.56 -2.52
C ILE A 51 -16.04 -0.65 -2.83
N ALA A 52 -16.50 -1.81 -3.28
CA ALA A 52 -17.95 -1.99 -3.47
C ALA A 52 -18.65 -2.10 -2.13
N LYS A 53 -17.93 -2.54 -1.10
CA LYS A 53 -18.45 -2.64 0.25
C LYS A 53 -18.07 -1.42 1.08
N ASP A 54 -16.85 -0.91 0.88
CA ASP A 54 -16.37 0.26 1.60
C ASP A 54 -16.32 1.42 0.64
N THR A 55 -17.46 2.06 0.44
CA THR A 55 -17.55 3.16 -0.52
C THR A 55 -16.84 4.40 -0.02
N GLU A 56 -16.65 4.53 1.28
CA GLU A 56 -15.89 5.67 1.80
C GLU A 56 -14.42 5.58 1.41
N ALA A 57 -13.89 4.37 1.34
CA ALA A 57 -12.51 4.19 0.93
C ALA A 57 -12.30 4.64 -0.52
N GLN A 58 -13.29 4.39 -1.37
CA GLN A 58 -13.21 4.83 -2.76
C GLN A 58 -13.04 6.34 -2.85
N SER A 59 -13.84 7.08 -2.09
CA SER A 59 -13.75 8.53 -2.09
C SER A 59 -12.47 9.02 -1.42
N LYS A 60 -12.15 8.43 -0.28
CA LYS A 60 -11.00 8.88 0.50
C LYS A 60 -9.70 8.74 -0.27
N PHE A 61 -9.54 7.63 -0.96
CA PHE A 61 -8.31 7.37 -1.69
C PHE A 61 -8.43 7.66 -3.18
N LYS A 62 -9.58 8.20 -3.60
CA LYS A 62 -9.80 8.62 -4.98
C LYS A 62 -9.52 7.47 -5.96
N ILE A 63 -10.16 6.34 -5.71
CA ILE A 63 -9.98 5.16 -6.55
C ILE A 63 -10.85 5.32 -7.79
N ALA A 64 -10.23 5.53 -8.93
CA ALA A 64 -10.93 5.75 -10.19
C ALA A 64 -11.13 4.47 -10.96
N VAL A 65 -10.21 3.53 -10.86
CA VAL A 65 -10.30 2.24 -11.54
C VAL A 65 -9.87 1.16 -10.58
N VAL A 66 -10.26 -0.08 -10.87
CA VAL A 66 -9.86 -1.21 -10.03
C VAL A 66 -9.29 -2.30 -10.92
N PRO A 67 -8.31 -3.04 -10.42
CA PRO A 67 -7.64 -2.85 -9.14
C PRO A 67 -6.69 -1.65 -9.16
N THR A 68 -6.48 -1.07 -8.00
CA THR A 68 -5.46 -0.05 -7.80
C THR A 68 -4.61 -0.49 -6.62
N ILE A 69 -3.31 -0.36 -6.75
CA ILE A 69 -2.38 -0.66 -5.67
C ILE A 69 -1.75 0.64 -5.23
N ILE A 70 -1.85 0.95 -3.94
CA ILE A 70 -1.22 2.15 -3.40
C ILE A 70 -0.15 1.73 -2.42
N ILE A 71 1.03 2.33 -2.56
CA ILE A 71 2.11 2.16 -1.61
C ILE A 71 2.13 3.38 -0.71
N PHE A 72 2.03 3.15 0.60
CA PHE A 72 2.13 4.20 1.59
C PHE A 72 3.48 4.11 2.27
N LYS A 73 4.10 5.23 2.50
CA LYS A 73 5.33 5.29 3.28
C LYS A 73 5.10 6.22 4.44
N ASP A 74 5.25 5.70 5.64
CA ASP A 74 5.06 6.45 6.88
C ASP A 74 3.69 7.13 6.91
N GLY A 75 2.68 6.44 6.39
CA GLY A 75 1.31 6.89 6.46
C GLY A 75 0.83 7.74 5.30
N GLU A 76 1.71 8.09 4.37
CA GLU A 76 1.35 8.92 3.24
C GLU A 76 1.48 8.19 1.93
N GLU A 77 0.60 8.49 0.99
CA GLU A 77 0.66 7.86 -0.32
C GLU A 77 1.95 8.25 -1.02
N ALA A 78 2.74 7.25 -1.41
CA ALA A 78 4.02 7.47 -2.07
C ALA A 78 3.99 7.09 -3.54
N ALA A 79 3.19 6.09 -3.90
CA ALA A 79 3.10 5.64 -5.28
C ALA A 79 1.78 4.93 -5.50
N ARG A 80 1.34 4.91 -6.75
CA ARG A 80 0.05 4.31 -7.09
C ARG A 80 0.17 3.63 -8.44
N PHE A 81 -0.39 2.42 -8.53
CA PHE A 81 -0.41 1.66 -9.77
C PHE A 81 -1.86 1.34 -10.09
N GLN A 82 -2.31 1.71 -11.25
CA GLN A 82 -3.72 1.58 -11.61
C GLN A 82 -3.92 0.61 -12.76
N ALA A 83 -5.09 -0.02 -12.77
CA ALA A 83 -5.46 -0.93 -13.83
C ALA A 83 -5.73 -0.18 -15.13
N ASP A 84 -5.80 -0.93 -16.22
CA ASP A 84 -6.23 -0.37 -17.49
C ASP A 84 -7.76 -0.35 -17.55
N LEU A 85 -8.30 0.05 -18.69
CA LEU A 85 -9.74 0.18 -18.85
C LEU A 85 -10.47 -1.16 -18.89
N SER A 86 -9.75 -2.26 -18.98
CA SER A 86 -10.35 -3.59 -18.90
C SER A 86 -10.30 -4.14 -17.48
N PHE A 87 -9.93 -3.30 -16.50
CA PHE A 87 -9.89 -3.65 -15.09
C PHE A 87 -8.81 -4.69 -14.76
N LYS A 88 -7.70 -4.62 -15.48
CA LYS A 88 -6.58 -5.51 -15.23
C LYS A 88 -5.35 -4.69 -14.90
N MET A 89 -4.62 -5.14 -13.86
CA MET A 89 -3.42 -4.43 -13.45
C MET A 89 -2.35 -4.51 -14.54
N LEU A 90 -1.80 -3.35 -14.90
CA LEU A 90 -0.74 -3.27 -15.90
C LEU A 90 0.63 -3.47 -15.29
N ALA A 91 0.82 -3.03 -14.04
CA ALA A 91 2.13 -3.13 -13.41
C ALA A 91 2.47 -4.57 -13.09
N THR A 92 3.76 -4.87 -13.11
CA THR A 92 4.24 -6.19 -12.73
C THR A 92 4.69 -6.18 -11.28
N LYS A 93 4.82 -7.38 -10.71
CA LYS A 93 5.34 -7.50 -9.35
C LYS A 93 6.70 -6.84 -9.23
N GLU A 94 7.54 -7.02 -10.24
CA GLU A 94 8.89 -6.45 -10.22
C GLU A 94 8.86 -4.94 -10.21
N GLU A 95 7.94 -4.34 -10.96
CA GLU A 95 7.84 -2.88 -10.98
C GLU A 95 7.40 -2.33 -9.63
N VAL A 96 6.44 -3.00 -8.99
CA VAL A 96 5.97 -2.54 -7.70
C VAL A 96 7.05 -2.76 -6.63
N GLN A 97 7.73 -3.91 -6.69
CA GLN A 97 8.79 -4.19 -5.74
C GLN A 97 9.93 -3.18 -5.88
N GLU A 98 10.25 -2.81 -7.12
CA GLU A 98 11.31 -1.84 -7.36
C GLU A 98 10.96 -0.49 -6.73
N GLU A 99 9.70 -0.10 -6.83
CA GLU A 99 9.30 1.16 -6.23
C GLU A 99 9.41 1.12 -4.71
N ILE A 100 9.03 0.00 -4.10
CA ILE A 100 9.19 -0.18 -2.67
C ILE A 100 10.66 -0.05 -2.27
N ASP A 101 11.52 -0.74 -3.02
CA ASP A 101 12.95 -0.70 -2.72
C ASP A 101 13.51 0.70 -2.87
N ASN A 102 13.07 1.43 -3.88
CA ASN A 102 13.52 2.80 -4.09
C ASN A 102 13.08 3.72 -2.95
N LEU A 103 11.85 3.53 -2.48
CA LEU A 103 11.35 4.33 -1.38
C LEU A 103 12.15 4.08 -0.10
N LEU A 104 12.53 2.83 0.13
CA LEU A 104 13.34 2.51 1.31
C LEU A 104 14.73 3.07 1.18
N MET A 105 15.30 3.03 -0.02
CA MET A 105 16.63 3.55 -0.21
C MET A 105 16.68 5.06 -0.02
N SER A 106 15.59 5.76 -0.24
CA SER A 106 15.58 7.20 -0.10
C SER A 106 15.73 7.64 1.35
N ASP A 107 15.65 6.71 2.30
CA ASP A 107 15.84 7.02 3.71
C ASP A 107 17.31 7.05 4.11
N PHE A 108 18.21 6.69 3.21
CA PHE A 108 19.63 6.62 3.53
C PHE A 108 20.49 7.73 2.91
#